data_6700e735a3926026b88f850ae35c3967
#
_entry.id   6700e735a3926026b88f850ae35c3967
#
_cell.length_a   1.000
_cell.length_b   1.000
_cell.length_c   1.000
_cell.angle_alpha   90.00
_cell.angle_beta   90.00
_cell.angle_gamma   90.00
#
_symmetry.space_group_name_H-M   'P 1'
#
loop_
_entity.id
_entity.type
_entity.pdbx_description
1 polymer ?
#
loop_
_entity_poly.entity_id
_entity_poly.type
_entity_poly.pdbx_seq_one_letter_code
_entity_poly.pdbx_strand_id
1 'polypeptide(L)'
;LGSNGAGKSTTMNIICGVLKQTEGNVFIDGIDLRENPVEAKKNVGFLPQKAPLHLDFTVDEYLTYCADLHMVDKKQIKAAVDEAKARCGITHFSKRVLRNLSGGYQQRVGIAQAIVHKPKFVVLDEPTNGLDPNQITEVRHLIKEIAEERSVLLSTHILSEVQATCRNIKMIENGQMIFSGSIEEFDNYIQPNTLLVELDTPPMECDLLLPGISKVETLSERRFRLRYDGDQDTAKRVAEVCVTRGWGLIELVIEKSSLDAIFAQLSKSASKGRK
;
A
#
# COMPACT_ATOMS: atom_id res chain seq x y z
N LEU A 1 5.78 -2.55 -1.60
CA LEU A 1 5.81 -1.14 -1.98
C LEU A 1 6.82 -0.94 -3.11
N GLY A 2 6.59 0.03 -4.01
CA GLY A 2 7.52 0.36 -5.10
C GLY A 2 6.89 1.29 -6.13
N SER A 3 7.74 1.98 -6.90
CA SER A 3 7.29 2.84 -8.00
C SER A 3 6.57 2.04 -9.11
N ASN A 4 5.90 2.75 -10.01
CA ASN A 4 5.32 2.09 -11.19
C ASN A 4 6.45 1.50 -12.06
N GLY A 5 6.25 0.26 -12.52
CA GLY A 5 7.29 -0.47 -13.27
C GLY A 5 8.37 -1.15 -12.40
N ALA A 6 8.35 -1.00 -11.07
CA ALA A 6 9.35 -1.60 -10.17
C ALA A 6 9.36 -3.14 -10.13
N GLY A 7 8.34 -3.81 -10.66
CA GLY A 7 8.22 -5.28 -10.67
C GLY A 7 7.21 -5.85 -9.67
N LYS A 8 6.41 -5.01 -8.97
CA LYS A 8 5.41 -5.46 -7.98
C LYS A 8 4.43 -6.47 -8.55
N SER A 9 3.65 -6.08 -9.57
CA SER A 9 2.64 -6.95 -10.20
C SER A 9 3.25 -8.19 -10.84
N THR A 10 4.46 -8.10 -11.41
CA THR A 10 5.19 -9.24 -11.95
C THR A 10 5.50 -10.25 -10.84
N THR A 11 6.01 -9.78 -9.70
CA THR A 11 6.30 -10.63 -8.54
C THR A 11 5.03 -11.29 -8.00
N MET A 12 3.93 -10.54 -7.89
CA MET A 12 2.65 -11.10 -7.44
C MET A 12 2.08 -12.13 -8.40
N ASN A 13 2.15 -11.86 -9.70
CA ASN A 13 1.71 -12.82 -10.72
C ASN A 13 2.54 -14.11 -10.69
N ILE A 14 3.83 -14.03 -10.38
CA ILE A 14 4.69 -15.21 -10.19
C ILE A 14 4.28 -15.97 -8.92
N ILE A 15 4.11 -15.28 -7.80
CA ILE A 15 3.70 -15.89 -6.52
C ILE A 15 2.34 -16.58 -6.65
N CYS A 16 1.40 -16.00 -7.40
CA CYS A 16 0.07 -16.56 -7.63
C CYS A 16 0.04 -17.62 -8.76
N GLY A 17 1.18 -17.90 -9.39
CA GLY A 17 1.29 -18.88 -10.48
C GLY A 17 0.55 -18.48 -11.76
N VAL A 18 0.39 -17.18 -12.00
CA VAL A 18 -0.13 -16.61 -13.27
C VAL A 18 1.00 -16.49 -14.28
N LEU A 19 2.20 -16.12 -13.81
CA LEU A 19 3.43 -16.08 -14.59
C LEU A 19 4.41 -17.15 -14.06
N LYS A 20 5.10 -17.80 -15.00
CA LYS A 20 6.17 -18.75 -14.65
C LYS A 20 7.46 -17.98 -14.40
N GLN A 21 8.10 -18.23 -13.26
CA GLN A 21 9.42 -17.67 -12.95
C GLN A 21 10.51 -18.31 -13.83
N THR A 22 11.51 -17.53 -14.23
CA THR A 22 12.68 -17.99 -14.97
C THR A 22 13.62 -18.77 -14.05
N GLU A 23 13.85 -18.24 -12.84
CA GLU A 23 14.72 -18.81 -11.82
C GLU A 23 14.04 -18.75 -10.44
N GLY A 24 14.58 -19.52 -9.48
CA GLY A 24 14.06 -19.59 -8.13
C GLY A 24 12.80 -20.45 -7.99
N ASN A 25 12.30 -20.61 -6.76
CA ASN A 25 11.14 -21.40 -6.43
C ASN A 25 10.14 -20.58 -5.59
N VAL A 26 8.86 -20.93 -5.71
CA VAL A 26 7.79 -20.35 -4.91
C VAL A 26 7.14 -21.47 -4.11
N PHE A 27 7.07 -21.29 -2.79
CA PHE A 27 6.40 -22.21 -1.88
C PHE A 27 5.21 -21.49 -1.24
N ILE A 28 4.05 -22.13 -1.29
CA ILE A 28 2.82 -21.69 -0.63
C ILE A 28 2.45 -22.74 0.40
N ASP A 29 2.46 -22.36 1.66
CA ASP A 29 2.20 -23.30 2.77
C ASP A 29 3.09 -24.55 2.71
N GLY A 30 4.38 -24.39 2.32
CA GLY A 30 5.33 -25.50 2.13
C GLY A 30 5.18 -26.28 0.83
N ILE A 31 4.18 -25.98 0.00
CA ILE A 31 3.93 -26.67 -1.28
C ILE A 31 4.64 -25.93 -2.40
N ASP A 32 5.50 -26.63 -3.15
CA ASP A 32 6.15 -26.06 -4.33
C ASP A 32 5.11 -25.80 -5.44
N LEU A 33 5.01 -24.53 -5.84
CA LEU A 33 4.04 -24.10 -6.86
C LEU A 33 4.32 -24.70 -8.24
N ARG A 34 5.54 -25.09 -8.56
CA ARG A 34 5.94 -25.67 -9.85
C ARG A 34 5.58 -27.17 -9.89
N GLU A 35 5.81 -27.86 -8.79
CA GLU A 35 5.56 -29.32 -8.70
C GLU A 35 4.09 -29.63 -8.48
N ASN A 36 3.43 -28.87 -7.60
CA ASN A 36 2.04 -29.10 -7.20
C ASN A 36 1.18 -27.82 -7.32
N PRO A 37 0.99 -27.28 -8.55
CA PRO A 37 0.36 -25.98 -8.75
C PRO A 37 -1.09 -25.92 -8.29
N VAL A 38 -1.85 -27.01 -8.41
CA VAL A 38 -3.26 -27.05 -8.02
C VAL A 38 -3.39 -26.96 -6.50
N GLU A 39 -2.62 -27.76 -5.76
CA GLU A 39 -2.67 -27.74 -4.29
C GLU A 39 -2.13 -26.43 -3.72
N ALA A 40 -1.06 -25.86 -4.29
CA ALA A 40 -0.55 -24.55 -3.89
C ALA A 40 -1.61 -23.45 -4.10
N LYS A 41 -2.27 -23.44 -5.26
CA LYS A 41 -3.27 -22.42 -5.61
C LYS A 41 -4.55 -22.50 -4.78
N LYS A 42 -4.91 -23.66 -4.23
CA LYS A 42 -6.03 -23.79 -3.28
C LYS A 42 -5.82 -22.91 -2.04
N ASN A 43 -4.56 -22.67 -1.67
CA ASN A 43 -4.20 -21.87 -0.50
C ASN A 43 -4.00 -20.38 -0.82
N VAL A 44 -4.18 -19.95 -2.09
CA VAL A 44 -3.96 -18.57 -2.53
C VAL A 44 -5.26 -17.94 -3.02
N GLY A 45 -5.62 -16.80 -2.46
CA GLY A 45 -6.60 -15.89 -3.04
C GLY A 45 -5.88 -14.75 -3.75
N PHE A 46 -6.31 -14.41 -4.95
CA PHE A 46 -5.65 -13.37 -5.73
C PHE A 46 -6.64 -12.36 -6.31
N LEU A 47 -6.38 -11.09 -6.04
CA LEU A 47 -7.00 -9.96 -6.73
C LEU A 47 -5.92 -9.23 -7.52
N PRO A 48 -5.87 -9.36 -8.85
CA PRO A 48 -4.99 -8.57 -9.70
C PRO A 48 -5.46 -7.10 -9.78
N GLN A 49 -4.59 -6.21 -10.22
CA GLN A 49 -4.86 -4.77 -10.33
C GLN A 49 -6.17 -4.44 -11.06
N LYS A 50 -6.52 -5.22 -12.08
CA LYS A 50 -7.83 -5.18 -12.72
C LYS A 50 -8.60 -6.44 -12.32
N ALA A 51 -9.65 -6.27 -11.53
CA ALA A 51 -10.48 -7.38 -11.07
C ALA A 51 -11.03 -8.17 -12.28
N PRO A 52 -10.88 -9.52 -12.30
CA PRO A 52 -11.26 -10.36 -13.44
C PRO A 52 -12.77 -10.66 -13.45
N LEU A 53 -13.60 -9.63 -13.44
CA LEU A 53 -15.05 -9.75 -13.30
C LEU A 53 -15.71 -10.13 -14.62
N HIS A 54 -16.60 -11.12 -14.57
CA HIS A 54 -17.55 -11.42 -15.63
C HIS A 54 -18.78 -10.50 -15.49
N LEU A 55 -18.72 -9.35 -16.18
CA LEU A 55 -19.66 -8.23 -16.00
C LEU A 55 -21.14 -8.56 -16.25
N ASP A 56 -21.44 -9.66 -16.96
CA ASP A 56 -22.79 -10.13 -17.26
C ASP A 56 -23.40 -11.01 -16.16
N PHE A 57 -22.58 -11.48 -15.20
CA PHE A 57 -23.03 -12.27 -14.08
C PHE A 57 -23.61 -11.37 -12.99
N THR A 58 -24.52 -11.93 -12.20
CA THR A 58 -24.87 -11.38 -10.88
C THR A 58 -23.75 -11.65 -9.87
N VAL A 59 -23.75 -10.96 -8.74
CA VAL A 59 -22.81 -11.19 -7.64
C VAL A 59 -22.84 -12.66 -7.20
N ASP A 60 -24.02 -13.23 -7.02
CA ASP A 60 -24.18 -14.63 -6.59
C ASP A 60 -23.63 -15.61 -7.62
N GLU A 61 -23.96 -15.43 -8.89
CA GLU A 61 -23.48 -16.29 -9.97
C GLU A 61 -21.96 -16.25 -10.08
N TYR A 62 -21.38 -15.06 -10.04
CA TYR A 62 -19.93 -14.88 -10.15
C TYR A 62 -19.17 -15.51 -8.97
N LEU A 63 -19.60 -15.24 -7.74
CA LEU A 63 -18.95 -15.83 -6.56
C LEU A 63 -19.13 -17.34 -6.48
N THR A 64 -20.30 -17.86 -6.90
CA THR A 64 -20.54 -19.30 -7.02
C THR A 64 -19.60 -19.92 -8.03
N TYR A 65 -19.46 -19.31 -9.21
CA TYR A 65 -18.51 -19.73 -10.23
C TYR A 65 -17.06 -19.74 -9.72
N CYS A 66 -16.64 -18.69 -9.01
CA CYS A 66 -15.30 -18.64 -8.43
C CYS A 66 -15.08 -19.73 -7.37
N ALA A 67 -16.05 -19.97 -6.51
CA ALA A 67 -15.99 -21.05 -5.51
C ALA A 67 -15.86 -22.43 -6.15
N ASP A 68 -16.62 -22.68 -7.23
CA ASP A 68 -16.55 -23.96 -7.97
C ASP A 68 -15.18 -24.15 -8.66
N LEU A 69 -14.64 -23.09 -9.27
CA LEU A 69 -13.29 -23.11 -9.86
C LEU A 69 -12.20 -23.42 -8.84
N HIS A 70 -12.34 -22.94 -7.60
CA HIS A 70 -11.43 -23.23 -6.50
C HIS A 70 -11.73 -24.57 -5.79
N MET A 71 -12.60 -25.39 -6.38
CA MET A 71 -12.94 -26.74 -5.88
C MET A 71 -13.52 -26.75 -4.46
N VAL A 72 -14.27 -25.72 -4.09
CA VAL A 72 -15.04 -25.71 -2.84
C VAL A 72 -16.10 -26.82 -2.91
N ASP A 73 -16.27 -27.60 -1.83
CA ASP A 73 -17.29 -28.65 -1.77
C ASP A 73 -18.67 -28.05 -2.13
N LYS A 74 -19.38 -28.70 -3.06
CA LYS A 74 -20.68 -28.23 -3.57
C LYS A 74 -21.69 -27.94 -2.46
N LYS A 75 -21.63 -28.69 -1.36
CA LYS A 75 -22.50 -28.50 -0.19
C LYS A 75 -22.13 -27.23 0.60
N GLN A 76 -20.91 -26.74 0.46
CA GLN A 76 -20.38 -25.59 1.19
C GLN A 76 -20.38 -24.30 0.36
N ILE A 77 -20.53 -24.37 -0.98
CA ILE A 77 -20.45 -23.21 -1.88
C ILE A 77 -21.39 -22.10 -1.42
N LYS A 78 -22.65 -22.42 -1.16
CA LYS A 78 -23.65 -21.41 -0.73
C LYS A 78 -23.19 -20.69 0.54
N ALA A 79 -22.75 -21.43 1.56
CA ALA A 79 -22.30 -20.84 2.82
C ALA A 79 -21.04 -20.00 2.63
N ALA A 80 -20.08 -20.45 1.81
CA ALA A 80 -18.86 -19.72 1.49
C ALA A 80 -19.16 -18.41 0.75
N VAL A 81 -20.07 -18.44 -0.22
CA VAL A 81 -20.50 -17.25 -0.97
C VAL A 81 -21.21 -16.25 -0.06
N ASP A 82 -22.13 -16.74 0.80
CA ASP A 82 -22.87 -15.86 1.73
C ASP A 82 -21.91 -15.22 2.75
N GLU A 83 -20.92 -15.94 3.26
CA GLU A 83 -19.89 -15.43 4.14
C GLU A 83 -19.01 -14.39 3.44
N ALA A 84 -18.52 -14.67 2.22
CA ALA A 84 -17.69 -13.76 1.47
C ALA A 84 -18.43 -12.44 1.15
N LYS A 85 -19.72 -12.51 0.80
CA LYS A 85 -20.57 -11.33 0.58
C LYS A 85 -20.76 -10.51 1.86
N ALA A 86 -21.01 -11.17 2.97
CA ALA A 86 -21.19 -10.50 4.26
C ALA A 86 -19.93 -9.75 4.67
N ARG A 87 -18.76 -10.40 4.62
CA ARG A 87 -17.46 -9.79 4.92
C ARG A 87 -17.16 -8.58 4.03
N CYS A 88 -17.46 -8.67 2.75
CA CYS A 88 -17.22 -7.57 1.80
C CYS A 88 -18.33 -6.51 1.77
N GLY A 89 -19.38 -6.63 2.56
CA GLY A 89 -20.48 -5.67 2.63
C GLY A 89 -21.32 -5.57 1.35
N ILE A 90 -21.43 -6.69 0.58
CA ILE A 90 -22.10 -6.73 -0.73
C ILE A 90 -23.35 -7.63 -0.77
N THR A 91 -23.81 -8.11 0.38
CA THR A 91 -24.96 -9.03 0.47
C THR A 91 -26.23 -8.46 -0.17
N HIS A 92 -26.47 -7.15 -0.02
CA HIS A 92 -27.63 -6.48 -0.60
C HIS A 92 -27.60 -6.36 -2.13
N PHE A 93 -26.46 -6.67 -2.76
CA PHE A 93 -26.29 -6.72 -4.21
C PHE A 93 -26.30 -8.13 -4.81
N SER A 94 -26.62 -9.15 -4.04
CA SER A 94 -26.55 -10.57 -4.43
C SER A 94 -27.08 -10.86 -5.85
N LYS A 95 -28.23 -10.31 -6.19
CA LYS A 95 -28.89 -10.53 -7.51
C LYS A 95 -28.59 -9.43 -8.54
N ARG A 96 -27.75 -8.44 -8.20
CA ARG A 96 -27.43 -7.36 -9.11
C ARG A 96 -26.31 -7.78 -10.08
N VAL A 97 -26.47 -7.44 -11.34
CA VAL A 97 -25.49 -7.70 -12.39
C VAL A 97 -24.26 -6.83 -12.16
N LEU A 98 -23.06 -7.40 -12.27
CA LEU A 98 -21.78 -6.78 -11.92
C LEU A 98 -21.50 -5.49 -12.67
N ARG A 99 -21.89 -5.39 -13.95
CA ARG A 99 -21.77 -4.14 -14.74
C ARG A 99 -22.52 -2.94 -14.14
N ASN A 100 -23.55 -3.20 -13.36
CA ASN A 100 -24.41 -2.19 -12.77
C ASN A 100 -23.97 -1.76 -11.35
N LEU A 101 -22.80 -2.24 -10.90
CA LEU A 101 -22.15 -1.84 -9.66
C LEU A 101 -21.18 -0.69 -9.91
N SER A 102 -21.04 0.21 -8.92
CA SER A 102 -19.96 1.20 -8.95
C SER A 102 -18.58 0.52 -8.87
N GLY A 103 -17.52 1.22 -9.28
CA GLY A 103 -16.14 0.69 -9.23
C GLY A 103 -15.76 0.17 -7.85
N GLY A 104 -16.13 0.86 -6.76
CA GLY A 104 -15.87 0.42 -5.40
C GLY A 104 -16.56 -0.89 -5.04
N TYR A 105 -17.82 -1.07 -5.46
CA TYR A 105 -18.50 -2.35 -5.24
C TYR A 105 -17.96 -3.47 -6.15
N GLN A 106 -17.56 -3.17 -7.38
CA GLN A 106 -16.85 -4.14 -8.23
C GLN A 106 -15.54 -4.59 -7.58
N GLN A 107 -14.81 -3.66 -6.97
CA GLN A 107 -13.58 -3.97 -6.23
C GLN A 107 -13.84 -4.87 -5.02
N ARG A 108 -14.92 -4.61 -4.25
CA ARG A 108 -15.34 -5.48 -3.14
C ARG A 108 -15.74 -6.89 -3.60
N VAL A 109 -16.40 -7.01 -4.76
CA VAL A 109 -16.65 -8.31 -5.39
C VAL A 109 -15.33 -8.98 -5.77
N GLY A 110 -14.37 -8.23 -6.29
CA GLY A 110 -13.01 -8.71 -6.58
C GLY A 110 -12.27 -9.22 -5.33
N ILE A 111 -12.43 -8.57 -4.18
CA ILE A 111 -11.90 -9.07 -2.90
C ILE A 111 -12.68 -10.32 -2.46
N ALA A 112 -14.01 -10.31 -2.57
CA ALA A 112 -14.85 -11.44 -2.19
C ALA A 112 -14.48 -12.72 -2.96
N GLN A 113 -14.22 -12.64 -4.27
CA GLN A 113 -13.76 -13.79 -5.06
C GLN A 113 -12.40 -14.30 -4.59
N ALA A 114 -11.49 -13.41 -4.15
CA ALA A 114 -10.18 -13.83 -3.65
C ALA A 114 -10.26 -14.57 -2.31
N ILE A 115 -11.34 -14.40 -1.53
CA ILE A 115 -11.47 -15.02 -0.20
C ILE A 115 -12.54 -16.11 -0.12
N VAL A 116 -13.37 -16.32 -1.17
CA VAL A 116 -14.55 -17.22 -1.14
C VAL A 116 -14.20 -18.67 -0.82
N HIS A 117 -13.05 -19.14 -1.26
CA HIS A 117 -12.55 -20.50 -1.01
C HIS A 117 -11.72 -20.64 0.28
N LYS A 118 -11.72 -19.61 1.12
CA LYS A 118 -11.03 -19.57 2.44
C LYS A 118 -9.52 -19.86 2.36
N PRO A 119 -8.76 -19.19 1.47
CA PRO A 119 -7.32 -19.41 1.34
C PRO A 119 -6.58 -19.00 2.61
N LYS A 120 -5.40 -19.57 2.85
CA LYS A 120 -4.50 -19.17 3.94
C LYS A 120 -3.75 -17.88 3.63
N PHE A 121 -3.52 -17.59 2.35
CA PHE A 121 -2.75 -16.47 1.85
C PHE A 121 -3.54 -15.68 0.80
N VAL A 122 -3.67 -14.38 0.99
CA VAL A 122 -4.40 -13.49 0.08
C VAL A 122 -3.44 -12.46 -0.49
N VAL A 123 -3.43 -12.34 -1.82
CA VAL A 123 -2.61 -11.38 -2.56
C VAL A 123 -3.53 -10.34 -3.22
N LEU A 124 -3.29 -9.06 -2.92
CA LEU A 124 -4.09 -7.95 -3.43
C LEU A 124 -3.17 -6.96 -4.14
N ASP A 125 -3.34 -6.82 -5.45
CA ASP A 125 -2.53 -5.91 -6.27
C ASP A 125 -3.28 -4.60 -6.50
N GLU A 126 -2.79 -3.51 -5.86
CA GLU A 126 -3.37 -2.16 -5.93
C GLU A 126 -4.90 -2.12 -5.61
N PRO A 127 -5.38 -2.70 -4.50
CA PRO A 127 -6.81 -2.90 -4.25
C PRO A 127 -7.61 -1.61 -4.04
N THR A 128 -6.96 -0.48 -3.83
CA THR A 128 -7.59 0.82 -3.61
C THR A 128 -7.49 1.75 -4.81
N ASN A 129 -6.85 1.28 -5.90
CA ASN A 129 -6.65 2.11 -7.09
C ASN A 129 -7.98 2.50 -7.74
N GLY A 130 -8.14 3.81 -8.02
CA GLY A 130 -9.34 4.35 -8.68
C GLY A 130 -10.59 4.47 -7.78
N LEU A 131 -10.42 4.31 -6.46
CA LEU A 131 -11.49 4.49 -5.48
C LEU A 131 -11.49 5.91 -4.89
N ASP A 132 -12.65 6.38 -4.47
CA ASP A 132 -12.77 7.61 -3.70
C ASP A 132 -12.27 7.44 -2.25
N PRO A 133 -11.97 8.55 -1.51
CA PRO A 133 -11.40 8.47 -0.16
C PRO A 133 -12.23 7.66 0.85
N ASN A 134 -13.56 7.69 0.75
CA ASN A 134 -14.43 6.92 1.65
C ASN A 134 -14.31 5.42 1.35
N GLN A 135 -14.37 5.05 0.07
CA GLN A 135 -14.20 3.66 -0.38
C GLN A 135 -12.82 3.11 -0.03
N ILE A 136 -11.75 3.92 -0.15
CA ILE A 136 -10.40 3.55 0.28
C ILE A 136 -10.40 3.17 1.77
N THR A 137 -11.03 3.98 2.62
CA THR A 137 -11.10 3.72 4.06
C THR A 137 -11.82 2.41 4.35
N GLU A 138 -12.93 2.16 3.68
CA GLU A 138 -13.72 0.93 3.84
C GLU A 138 -12.97 -0.32 3.36
N VAL A 139 -12.26 -0.22 2.21
CA VAL A 139 -11.42 -1.34 1.70
C VAL A 139 -10.25 -1.61 2.62
N ARG A 140 -9.60 -0.58 3.18
CA ARG A 140 -8.53 -0.75 4.18
C ARG A 140 -9.02 -1.48 5.43
N HIS A 141 -10.22 -1.14 5.91
CA HIS A 141 -10.82 -1.83 7.06
C HIS A 141 -11.05 -3.31 6.74
N LEU A 142 -11.65 -3.60 5.60
CA LEU A 142 -11.87 -4.96 5.11
C LEU A 142 -10.55 -5.76 5.01
N ILE A 143 -9.47 -5.15 4.48
CA ILE A 143 -8.17 -5.80 4.39
C ILE A 143 -7.61 -6.14 5.79
N LYS A 144 -7.78 -5.25 6.76
CA LYS A 144 -7.36 -5.51 8.16
C LYS A 144 -8.13 -6.67 8.78
N GLU A 145 -9.45 -6.70 8.61
CA GLU A 145 -10.29 -7.82 9.09
C GLU A 145 -9.87 -9.16 8.47
N ILE A 146 -9.56 -9.19 7.17
CA ILE A 146 -9.04 -10.38 6.50
C ILE A 146 -7.68 -10.78 7.09
N ALA A 147 -6.82 -9.80 7.40
CA ALA A 147 -5.47 -10.03 7.93
C ALA A 147 -5.44 -10.53 9.38
N GLU A 148 -6.55 -10.47 10.13
CA GLU A 148 -6.67 -11.08 11.46
C GLU A 148 -6.63 -12.60 11.42
N GLU A 149 -7.16 -13.20 10.35
CA GLU A 149 -7.29 -14.66 10.20
C GLU A 149 -6.33 -15.26 9.17
N ARG A 150 -5.76 -14.44 8.29
CA ARG A 150 -5.02 -14.88 7.09
C ARG A 150 -3.78 -14.03 6.85
N SER A 151 -2.80 -14.60 6.18
CA SER A 151 -1.67 -13.81 5.68
C SER A 151 -2.11 -13.00 4.47
N VAL A 152 -1.87 -11.69 4.48
CA VAL A 152 -2.22 -10.79 3.36
C VAL A 152 -0.95 -10.14 2.81
N LEU A 153 -0.76 -10.24 1.51
CA LEU A 153 0.25 -9.50 0.75
C LEU A 153 -0.44 -8.41 -0.07
N LEU A 154 -0.15 -7.16 0.27
CA LEU A 154 -0.70 -5.99 -0.41
C LEU A 154 0.36 -5.33 -1.27
N SER A 155 0.07 -5.04 -2.54
CA SER A 155 0.87 -4.12 -3.33
C SER A 155 0.23 -2.74 -3.41
N THR A 156 1.04 -1.72 -3.28
CA THR A 156 0.65 -0.34 -3.51
C THR A 156 1.88 0.52 -3.81
N HIS A 157 1.66 1.66 -4.42
CA HIS A 157 2.66 2.71 -4.58
C HIS A 157 2.44 3.88 -3.59
N ILE A 158 1.46 3.77 -2.68
CA ILE A 158 1.06 4.80 -1.73
C ILE A 158 1.55 4.43 -0.32
N LEU A 159 2.54 5.19 0.21
CA LEU A 159 3.13 4.92 1.52
C LEU A 159 2.11 5.00 2.66
N SER A 160 1.21 5.99 2.64
CA SER A 160 0.20 6.14 3.69
C SER A 160 -0.76 4.95 3.78
N GLU A 161 -0.95 4.19 2.71
CA GLU A 161 -1.71 2.94 2.74
C GLU A 161 -0.97 1.85 3.47
N VAL A 162 0.33 1.71 3.19
CA VAL A 162 1.18 0.72 3.85
C VAL A 162 1.27 1.00 5.35
N GLN A 163 1.55 2.25 5.73
CA GLN A 163 1.61 2.67 7.14
C GLN A 163 0.28 2.45 7.88
N ALA A 164 -0.85 2.65 7.19
CA ALA A 164 -2.17 2.46 7.77
C ALA A 164 -2.58 0.99 7.90
N THR A 165 -2.05 0.07 7.08
CA THR A 165 -2.63 -1.27 6.91
C THR A 165 -1.64 -2.40 7.20
N CYS A 166 -0.34 -2.20 6.98
CA CYS A 166 0.67 -3.25 7.05
C CYS A 166 1.51 -3.19 8.32
N ARG A 167 2.02 -4.34 8.77
CA ARG A 167 3.02 -4.44 9.87
C ARG A 167 4.43 -4.50 9.32
N ASN A 168 4.60 -5.16 8.17
CA ASN A 168 5.89 -5.34 7.50
C ASN A 168 5.85 -4.75 6.11
N ILE A 169 6.97 -4.26 5.65
CA ILE A 169 7.13 -3.67 4.33
C ILE A 169 8.28 -4.35 3.58
N LYS A 170 8.04 -4.59 2.31
CA LYS A 170 9.06 -4.97 1.34
C LYS A 170 9.02 -3.96 0.21
N MET A 171 10.16 -3.35 -0.10
CA MET A 171 10.25 -2.33 -1.12
C MET A 171 11.06 -2.85 -2.31
N ILE A 172 10.47 -2.74 -3.50
CA ILE A 172 11.07 -3.19 -4.75
C ILE A 172 11.28 -1.99 -5.66
N GLU A 173 12.45 -1.91 -6.29
CA GLU A 173 12.75 -0.95 -7.34
C GLU A 173 13.60 -1.61 -8.42
N ASN A 174 13.25 -1.38 -9.69
CA ASN A 174 13.94 -1.97 -10.85
C ASN A 174 14.14 -3.50 -10.72
N GLY A 175 13.15 -4.21 -10.20
CA GLY A 175 13.18 -5.66 -9.99
C GLY A 175 14.02 -6.12 -8.80
N GLN A 176 14.58 -5.20 -8.00
CA GLN A 176 15.43 -5.54 -6.86
C GLN A 176 14.75 -5.17 -5.54
N MET A 177 14.91 -6.04 -4.53
CA MET A 177 14.48 -5.75 -3.16
C MET A 177 15.46 -4.76 -2.53
N ILE A 178 15.02 -3.51 -2.28
CA ILE A 178 15.86 -2.45 -1.70
C ILE A 178 15.64 -2.25 -0.21
N PHE A 179 14.51 -2.74 0.33
CA PHE A 179 14.22 -2.74 1.76
C PHE A 179 13.32 -3.93 2.13
N SER A 180 13.52 -4.49 3.31
CA SER A 180 12.66 -5.53 3.91
C SER A 180 12.75 -5.43 5.42
N GLY A 181 11.66 -5.08 6.10
CA GLY A 181 11.60 -4.90 7.55
C GLY A 181 10.21 -4.56 8.06
N SER A 182 10.10 -4.16 9.31
CA SER A 182 8.86 -3.65 9.90
C SER A 182 8.58 -2.21 9.44
N ILE A 183 7.35 -1.76 9.65
CA ILE A 183 6.98 -0.34 9.42
C ILE A 183 7.78 0.58 10.35
N GLU A 184 8.00 0.17 11.60
CA GLU A 184 8.79 0.95 12.57
C GLU A 184 10.23 1.12 12.13
N GLU A 185 10.86 0.04 11.63
CA GLU A 185 12.22 0.10 11.06
C GLU A 185 12.26 1.00 9.83
N PHE A 186 11.23 0.96 9.01
CA PHE A 186 11.12 1.80 7.82
C PHE A 186 10.94 3.28 8.18
N ASP A 187 10.07 3.59 9.14
CA ASP A 187 9.85 4.96 9.60
C ASP A 187 11.11 5.54 10.27
N ASN A 188 11.87 4.72 11.01
CA ASN A 188 13.16 5.12 11.60
C ASN A 188 14.26 5.31 10.55
N TYR A 189 14.21 4.55 9.45
CA TYR A 189 15.16 4.70 8.34
C TYR A 189 15.00 6.05 7.61
N ILE A 190 13.79 6.61 7.67
CA ILE A 190 13.43 7.87 7.03
C ILE A 190 13.29 8.95 8.10
N GLN A 191 14.39 9.49 8.54
CA GLN A 191 14.32 10.71 9.36
C GLN A 191 13.81 11.85 8.49
N PRO A 192 12.67 12.47 8.86
CA PRO A 192 12.20 13.66 8.17
C PRO A 192 13.26 14.75 8.33
N ASN A 193 13.73 15.29 7.21
CA ASN A 193 14.76 16.32 7.19
C ASN A 193 14.27 17.62 6.56
N THR A 194 12.97 17.82 6.53
CA THR A 194 12.33 18.98 5.91
C THR A 194 11.25 19.54 6.82
N LEU A 195 11.33 20.85 7.08
CA LEU A 195 10.32 21.63 7.78
C LEU A 195 9.63 22.56 6.79
N LEU A 196 8.31 22.57 6.80
CA LEU A 196 7.51 23.62 6.15
C LEU A 196 7.20 24.68 7.21
N VAL A 197 7.51 25.93 6.89
CA VAL A 197 7.29 27.08 7.78
C VAL A 197 6.47 28.12 7.01
N GLU A 198 5.39 28.57 7.61
CA GLU A 198 4.60 29.70 7.12
C GLU A 198 4.64 30.85 8.11
N LEU A 199 5.00 32.02 7.61
CA LEU A 199 5.25 33.24 8.41
C LEU A 199 4.39 34.41 7.93
N ASP A 200 3.84 35.16 8.87
CA ASP A 200 3.05 36.35 8.53
C ASP A 200 3.94 37.51 8.05
N THR A 201 5.08 37.70 8.70
CA THR A 201 6.08 38.71 8.37
C THR A 201 7.39 38.02 8.00
N PRO A 202 7.54 37.55 6.75
CA PRO A 202 8.66 36.71 6.35
C PRO A 202 9.98 37.50 6.35
N PRO A 203 11.08 36.91 6.89
CA PRO A 203 12.43 37.46 6.79
C PRO A 203 13.04 37.15 5.42
N MET A 204 14.28 37.59 5.20
CA MET A 204 15.08 37.12 4.06
C MET A 204 15.47 35.67 4.24
N GLU A 205 15.66 34.93 3.13
CA GLU A 205 16.06 33.50 3.16
C GLU A 205 17.32 33.25 4.03
N CYS A 206 18.28 34.17 4.00
CA CYS A 206 19.52 34.08 4.78
C CYS A 206 19.27 34.07 6.30
N ASP A 207 18.20 34.70 6.78
CA ASP A 207 17.87 34.78 8.20
C ASP A 207 17.27 33.45 8.72
N LEU A 208 16.75 32.62 7.81
CA LEU A 208 16.24 31.29 8.10
C LEU A 208 17.33 30.20 8.10
N LEU A 209 18.56 30.52 7.70
CA LEU A 209 19.72 29.61 7.79
C LEU A 209 20.22 29.53 9.23
N LEU A 210 19.44 28.91 10.10
CA LEU A 210 19.76 28.72 11.50
C LEU A 210 20.69 27.52 11.69
N PRO A 211 21.36 27.38 12.85
CA PRO A 211 22.14 26.19 13.17
C PRO A 211 21.29 24.91 13.06
N GLY A 212 21.74 23.94 12.26
CA GLY A 212 20.99 22.74 11.93
C GLY A 212 20.15 22.83 10.62
N ILE A 213 20.03 24.01 10.03
CA ILE A 213 19.38 24.21 8.72
C ILE A 213 20.46 24.26 7.63
N SER A 214 20.36 23.34 6.67
CA SER A 214 21.34 23.21 5.57
C SER A 214 20.91 23.88 4.27
N LYS A 215 19.61 24.10 4.08
CA LYS A 215 19.05 24.75 2.87
C LYS A 215 17.70 25.36 3.18
N VAL A 216 17.44 26.51 2.58
CA VAL A 216 16.14 27.19 2.54
C VAL A 216 15.67 27.23 1.09
N GLU A 217 14.39 26.99 0.88
CA GLU A 217 13.72 27.08 -0.42
C GLU A 217 12.41 27.84 -0.23
N THR A 218 12.27 28.96 -0.95
CA THR A 218 11.06 29.79 -0.93
C THR A 218 10.00 29.15 -1.83
N LEU A 219 8.86 28.76 -1.25
CA LEU A 219 7.72 28.19 -1.97
C LEU A 219 6.70 29.27 -2.40
N SER A 220 6.53 30.29 -1.54
CA SER A 220 5.71 31.47 -1.80
C SER A 220 6.20 32.62 -0.94
N GLU A 221 5.59 33.81 -1.05
CA GLU A 221 5.95 34.99 -0.27
C GLU A 221 6.00 34.74 1.25
N ARG A 222 5.20 33.83 1.77
CA ARG A 222 5.07 33.52 3.21
C ARG A 222 5.47 32.11 3.60
N ARG A 223 5.78 31.26 2.64
CA ARG A 223 5.96 29.82 2.88
C ARG A 223 7.34 29.36 2.42
N PHE A 224 8.07 28.74 3.36
CA PHE A 224 9.45 28.28 3.19
C PHE A 224 9.55 26.80 3.48
N ARG A 225 10.42 26.12 2.74
CA ARG A 225 10.84 24.75 2.99
C ARG A 225 12.28 24.77 3.49
N LEU A 226 12.50 24.34 4.73
CA LEU A 226 13.79 24.29 5.38
C LEU A 226 14.29 22.85 5.42
N ARG A 227 15.48 22.61 4.90
CA ARG A 227 16.16 21.32 5.06
C ARG A 227 16.98 21.34 6.33
N TYR A 228 16.67 20.44 7.27
CA TYR A 228 17.31 20.39 8.58
C TYR A 228 17.98 19.03 8.83
N ASP A 229 18.73 18.92 9.92
CA ASP A 229 19.50 17.74 10.32
C ASP A 229 18.66 16.54 10.81
N GLY A 230 17.33 16.71 10.96
CA GLY A 230 16.42 15.71 11.49
C GLY A 230 16.27 15.73 13.01
N ASP A 231 17.04 16.58 13.71
CA ASP A 231 16.95 16.71 15.15
C ASP A 231 15.69 17.50 15.56
N GLN A 232 14.92 16.94 16.52
CA GLN A 232 13.73 17.60 17.05
C GLN A 232 14.02 18.92 17.75
N ASP A 233 15.20 19.09 18.33
CA ASP A 233 15.61 20.34 18.97
C ASP A 233 15.90 21.43 17.95
N THR A 234 16.29 21.09 16.70
CA THR A 234 16.38 22.05 15.61
C THR A 234 15.01 22.59 15.22
N ALA A 235 13.98 21.73 15.13
CA ALA A 235 12.61 22.16 14.84
C ALA A 235 12.06 23.10 15.93
N LYS A 236 12.30 22.81 17.22
CA LYS A 236 11.93 23.68 18.33
C LYS A 236 12.64 25.03 18.26
N ARG A 237 13.95 25.04 17.98
CA ARG A 237 14.74 26.26 17.81
C ARG A 237 14.20 27.15 16.69
N VAL A 238 13.80 26.57 15.58
CA VAL A 238 13.17 27.32 14.49
C VAL A 238 11.91 28.02 14.98
N ALA A 239 11.03 27.31 15.70
CA ALA A 239 9.81 27.89 16.27
C ALA A 239 10.14 29.05 17.25
N GLU A 240 11.07 28.84 18.19
CA GLU A 240 11.49 29.85 19.15
C GLU A 240 12.06 31.10 18.49
N VAL A 241 12.90 30.95 17.46
CA VAL A 241 13.47 32.08 16.71
C VAL A 241 12.39 32.84 15.97
N CYS A 242 11.42 32.15 15.32
CA CYS A 242 10.31 32.79 14.65
C CYS A 242 9.48 33.65 15.60
N VAL A 243 9.22 33.18 16.80
CA VAL A 243 8.50 33.92 17.83
C VAL A 243 9.34 35.09 18.37
N THR A 244 10.60 34.84 18.73
CA THR A 244 11.49 35.84 19.32
C THR A 244 11.79 37.00 18.38
N ARG A 245 11.93 36.72 17.07
CA ARG A 245 12.18 37.76 16.05
C ARG A 245 10.91 38.39 15.52
N GLY A 246 9.73 37.98 16.00
CA GLY A 246 8.45 38.58 15.61
C GLY A 246 8.03 38.32 14.17
N TRP A 247 8.46 37.17 13.59
CA TRP A 247 8.11 36.82 12.22
C TRP A 247 6.67 36.28 12.06
N GLY A 248 5.93 36.16 13.16
CA GLY A 248 4.53 35.72 13.13
C GLY A 248 4.38 34.30 12.60
N LEU A 249 4.83 33.29 13.38
CA LEU A 249 4.71 31.87 13.00
C LEU A 249 3.25 31.47 12.86
N ILE A 250 2.83 31.11 11.64
CA ILE A 250 1.48 30.65 11.33
C ILE A 250 1.45 29.10 11.36
N GLU A 251 2.40 28.46 10.68
CA GLU A 251 2.47 27.01 10.57
C GLU A 251 3.93 26.55 10.65
N LEU A 252 4.16 25.47 11.39
CA LEU A 252 5.41 24.69 11.39
C LEU A 252 5.09 23.22 11.31
N VAL A 253 5.41 22.59 10.19
CA VAL A 253 5.12 21.17 9.96
C VAL A 253 6.40 20.44 9.56
N ILE A 254 6.65 19.30 10.23
CA ILE A 254 7.66 18.35 9.77
C ILE A 254 7.12 17.67 8.52
N GLU A 255 7.68 17.98 7.35
CA GLU A 255 7.28 17.37 6.09
C GLU A 255 7.79 15.93 6.04
N LYS A 256 6.85 14.99 5.98
CA LYS A 256 7.21 13.58 5.76
C LYS A 256 7.84 13.43 4.39
N SER A 257 8.96 12.71 4.33
CA SER A 257 9.64 12.45 3.06
C SER A 257 8.67 11.81 2.06
N SER A 258 8.66 12.32 0.82
CA SER A 258 7.89 11.69 -0.25
C SER A 258 8.47 10.32 -0.59
N LEU A 259 7.65 9.42 -1.13
CA LEU A 259 8.12 8.10 -1.60
C LEU A 259 9.32 8.23 -2.55
N ASP A 260 9.29 9.21 -3.46
CA ASP A 260 10.37 9.44 -4.41
C ASP A 260 11.68 9.83 -3.71
N ALA A 261 11.61 10.64 -2.64
CA ALA A 261 12.78 10.98 -1.83
C ALA A 261 13.34 9.75 -1.10
N ILE A 262 12.46 8.90 -0.60
CA ILE A 262 12.80 7.63 0.05
C ILE A 262 13.46 6.68 -0.95
N PHE A 263 12.86 6.49 -2.12
CA PHE A 263 13.43 5.68 -3.19
C PHE A 263 14.82 6.18 -3.58
N ALA A 264 14.98 7.49 -3.78
CA ALA A 264 16.27 8.09 -4.13
C ALA A 264 17.35 7.86 -3.04
N GLN A 265 16.97 7.86 -1.77
CA GLN A 265 17.89 7.63 -0.66
C GLN A 265 18.28 6.15 -0.55
N LEU A 266 17.31 5.23 -0.63
CA LEU A 266 17.53 3.80 -0.57
C LEU A 266 18.33 3.28 -1.78
N SER A 267 18.04 3.77 -2.98
CA SER A 267 18.79 3.43 -4.20
C SER A 267 20.25 3.89 -4.14
N LYS A 268 20.52 5.07 -3.55
CA LYS A 268 21.90 5.54 -3.32
C LYS A 268 22.64 4.69 -2.29
N SER A 269 21.97 4.21 -1.26
CA SER A 269 22.56 3.34 -0.24
C SER A 269 22.88 1.96 -0.80
N ALA A 270 21.98 1.38 -1.59
CA ALA A 270 22.19 0.09 -2.27
C ALA A 270 23.35 0.13 -3.27
N SER A 271 23.59 1.27 -3.93
CA SER A 271 24.72 1.44 -4.86
C SER A 271 26.08 1.62 -4.15
N LYS A 272 26.10 2.12 -2.90
CA LYS A 272 27.33 2.26 -2.10
C LYS A 272 27.80 0.96 -1.44
N GLY A 273 26.91 0.00 -1.20
CA GLY A 273 27.25 -1.31 -0.63
C GLY A 273 27.80 -2.33 -1.63
N ARG A 274 27.98 -1.95 -2.89
CA ARG A 274 28.51 -2.79 -3.98
C ARG A 274 29.94 -2.44 -4.42
N LYS A 275 30.72 -1.73 -3.59
CA LYS A 275 32.17 -1.51 -3.81
C LYS A 275 32.97 -2.36 -2.87
#